data_349e2a63dfaa03bf0169e62c64135121
#
_entry.id   349e2a63dfaa03bf0169e62c64135121
#
_cell.length_a   1.000
_cell.length_b   1.000
_cell.length_c   1.000
_cell.angle_alpha   90.00
_cell.angle_beta   90.00
_cell.angle_gamma   90.00
#
_symmetry.space_group_name_H-M   'P 1'
#
loop_
_entity.id
_entity.type
_entity.pdbx_description
1 polymer ?
#
loop_
_entity_poly.entity_id
_entity_poly.type
_entity_poly.pdbx_seq_one_letter_code
_entity_poly.pdbx_strand_id
1 'polypeptide(L)'
;INFSVLDGWWLEGYRPGAGWALTEKRTFQNQEHQDQLDAATIYGLLENEILPLYYARNVKGYSEGWVKTIKNSIAQIAPHYTMKRQLDDYFTKFYCKEAKRHAELVANDYAKAKEIAAWKEEVASKWDAIEVVSTEKCENIVNGNIESGVEYTITHVVDEKGLKDAIGIEVVALHKNSEGKECVYSVTPMEVVKNEGNLYTFAAKFSFDNAGDFKVAYRMYPKNEALPHRQDFCYVRWFN
;
A
#
# COMPACT_ATOMS: atom_id res chain seq x y z
N ILE A 1 -18.73 18.28 16.30
CA ILE A 1 -17.92 17.32 17.09
C ILE A 1 -18.38 15.93 16.74
N ASN A 2 -17.44 15.04 16.44
CA ASN A 2 -17.73 13.65 16.12
C ASN A 2 -17.51 12.74 17.33
N PHE A 3 -18.37 11.71 17.46
CA PHE A 3 -18.25 10.62 18.42
C PHE A 3 -18.63 9.32 17.69
N SER A 4 -17.66 8.46 17.44
CA SER A 4 -17.84 7.25 16.63
C SER A 4 -16.76 6.23 16.90
N VAL A 5 -16.90 5.03 16.33
CA VAL A 5 -15.83 4.02 16.25
C VAL A 5 -14.66 4.54 15.43
N LEU A 6 -13.46 4.01 15.67
CA LEU A 6 -12.26 4.34 14.89
C LEU A 6 -12.21 3.50 13.60
N ASP A 7 -13.09 3.84 12.67
CA ASP A 7 -13.08 3.28 11.32
C ASP A 7 -13.19 4.39 10.26
N GLY A 8 -13.03 4.02 8.98
CA GLY A 8 -13.15 4.91 7.85
C GLY A 8 -12.42 6.25 8.07
N TRP A 9 -13.12 7.36 7.81
CA TRP A 9 -12.54 8.69 7.92
C TRP A 9 -12.18 9.09 9.37
N TRP A 10 -12.90 8.53 10.39
CA TRP A 10 -12.63 8.87 11.78
C TRP A 10 -11.33 8.24 12.29
N LEU A 11 -10.92 7.10 11.74
CA LEU A 11 -9.60 6.52 11.99
C LEU A 11 -8.48 7.47 11.58
N GLU A 12 -8.65 8.16 10.45
CA GLU A 12 -7.68 9.13 9.93
C GLU A 12 -7.82 10.50 10.60
N GLY A 13 -9.07 10.93 10.86
CA GLY A 13 -9.43 12.27 11.30
C GLY A 13 -9.42 12.50 12.80
N TYR A 14 -9.48 11.45 13.62
CA TYR A 14 -9.55 11.59 15.07
C TYR A 14 -8.33 12.31 15.64
N ARG A 15 -8.62 13.30 16.49
CA ARG A 15 -7.61 14.01 17.28
C ARG A 15 -8.11 14.11 18.72
N PRO A 16 -7.29 13.69 19.73
CA PRO A 16 -7.65 13.85 21.15
C PRO A 16 -8.04 15.28 21.49
N GLY A 17 -9.16 15.43 22.20
CA GLY A 17 -9.71 16.75 22.57
C GLY A 17 -10.42 17.50 21.44
N ALA A 18 -10.64 16.87 20.27
CA ALA A 18 -11.41 17.45 19.16
C ALA A 18 -12.71 16.65 18.87
N GLY A 19 -12.94 15.59 19.62
CA GLY A 19 -14.08 14.68 19.55
C GLY A 19 -13.79 13.43 20.36
N TRP A 20 -14.66 12.44 20.27
CA TRP A 20 -14.52 11.17 20.99
C TRP A 20 -14.52 9.99 20.04
N ALA A 21 -13.82 8.93 20.44
CA ALA A 21 -13.73 7.70 19.68
C ALA A 21 -13.84 6.50 20.60
N LEU A 22 -14.45 5.43 20.11
CA LEU A 22 -14.37 4.12 20.74
C LEU A 22 -12.99 3.54 20.43
N THR A 23 -12.10 3.59 21.41
CA THR A 23 -10.68 3.18 21.25
C THR A 23 -10.42 1.75 21.70
N GLU A 24 -11.41 1.05 22.26
CA GLU A 24 -11.29 -0.33 22.66
C GLU A 24 -11.05 -1.22 21.42
N LYS A 25 -9.96 -1.96 21.44
CA LYS A 25 -9.53 -2.78 20.29
C LYS A 25 -9.92 -4.25 20.41
N ARG A 26 -10.56 -4.65 21.52
CA ARG A 26 -11.03 -6.02 21.67
C ARG A 26 -12.18 -6.29 20.72
N THR A 27 -12.11 -7.41 20.01
CA THR A 27 -13.16 -7.88 19.12
C THR A 27 -13.62 -9.26 19.57
N PHE A 28 -14.94 -9.49 19.48
CA PHE A 28 -15.55 -10.76 19.79
C PHE A 28 -16.10 -11.39 18.51
N GLN A 29 -16.07 -12.72 18.44
CA GLN A 29 -16.74 -13.45 17.35
C GLN A 29 -18.27 -13.42 17.47
N ASN A 30 -18.78 -13.23 18.69
CA ASN A 30 -20.19 -13.10 18.96
C ASN A 30 -20.60 -11.63 18.91
N GLN A 31 -21.50 -11.28 17.98
CA GLN A 31 -21.98 -9.92 17.76
C GLN A 31 -22.66 -9.32 19.02
N GLU A 32 -23.42 -10.11 19.75
CA GLU A 32 -24.09 -9.65 20.96
C GLU A 32 -23.08 -9.19 22.04
N HIS A 33 -21.99 -9.92 22.22
CA HIS A 33 -20.92 -9.52 23.15
C HIS A 33 -20.19 -8.27 22.66
N GLN A 34 -20.01 -8.12 21.35
CA GLN A 34 -19.42 -6.91 20.78
C GLN A 34 -20.31 -5.69 21.02
N ASP A 35 -21.61 -5.83 20.76
CA ASP A 35 -22.60 -4.77 20.99
C ASP A 35 -22.69 -4.37 22.46
N GLN A 36 -22.58 -5.30 23.40
CA GLN A 36 -22.53 -5.02 24.82
C GLN A 36 -21.28 -4.22 25.23
N LEU A 37 -20.10 -4.57 24.68
CA LEU A 37 -18.87 -3.84 24.94
C LEU A 37 -18.94 -2.41 24.37
N ASP A 38 -19.41 -2.28 23.13
CA ASP A 38 -19.53 -1.00 22.47
C ASP A 38 -20.54 -0.10 23.17
N ALA A 39 -21.70 -0.65 23.59
CA ALA A 39 -22.69 0.08 24.37
C ALA A 39 -22.12 0.55 25.73
N ALA A 40 -21.43 -0.34 26.46
CA ALA A 40 -20.82 0.02 27.73
C ALA A 40 -19.75 1.12 27.56
N THR A 41 -18.97 1.07 26.48
CA THR A 41 -17.98 2.09 26.15
C THR A 41 -18.64 3.44 25.82
N ILE A 42 -19.71 3.40 25.00
CA ILE A 42 -20.49 4.61 24.65
C ILE A 42 -21.08 5.25 25.90
N TYR A 43 -21.76 4.50 26.73
CA TYR A 43 -22.36 5.03 27.97
C TYR A 43 -21.30 5.53 28.93
N GLY A 44 -20.19 4.82 29.08
CA GLY A 44 -19.08 5.27 29.92
C GLY A 44 -18.49 6.61 29.47
N LEU A 45 -18.28 6.81 28.19
CA LEU A 45 -17.80 8.09 27.64
C LEU A 45 -18.85 9.20 27.78
N LEU A 46 -20.14 8.89 27.54
CA LEU A 46 -21.22 9.85 27.72
C LEU A 46 -21.32 10.33 29.18
N GLU A 47 -21.37 9.40 30.13
CA GLU A 47 -21.60 9.69 31.54
C GLU A 47 -20.39 10.33 32.23
N ASN A 48 -19.18 9.88 31.90
CA ASN A 48 -17.98 10.30 32.61
C ASN A 48 -17.24 11.48 31.96
N GLU A 49 -17.42 11.70 30.65
CA GLU A 49 -16.68 12.73 29.92
C GLU A 49 -17.58 13.73 29.23
N ILE A 50 -18.50 13.26 28.36
CA ILE A 50 -19.22 14.14 27.44
C ILE A 50 -20.26 14.99 28.17
N LEU A 51 -21.16 14.35 28.94
CA LEU A 51 -22.23 15.05 29.67
C LEU A 51 -21.67 16.00 30.74
N PRO A 52 -20.71 15.62 31.60
CA PRO A 52 -20.10 16.54 32.55
C PRO A 52 -19.45 17.74 31.87
N LEU A 53 -18.70 17.50 30.78
CA LEU A 53 -18.07 18.58 30.03
C LEU A 53 -19.09 19.51 29.39
N TYR A 54 -20.15 18.96 28.77
CA TYR A 54 -21.18 19.77 28.11
C TYR A 54 -21.96 20.68 29.09
N TYR A 55 -22.31 20.14 30.28
CA TYR A 55 -23.12 20.84 31.28
C TYR A 55 -22.30 21.68 32.28
N ALA A 56 -20.98 21.65 32.24
CA ALA A 56 -20.09 22.46 33.08
C ALA A 56 -20.20 23.95 32.72
N ARG A 57 -21.24 24.65 33.19
CA ARG A 57 -21.49 26.05 32.88
C ARG A 57 -20.66 26.97 33.77
N ASN A 58 -19.98 27.92 33.14
CA ASN A 58 -19.33 29.04 33.84
C ASN A 58 -20.32 30.18 34.17
N VAL A 59 -19.84 31.24 34.81
CA VAL A 59 -20.65 32.42 35.16
C VAL A 59 -21.30 33.10 33.95
N LYS A 60 -20.83 32.87 32.73
CA LYS A 60 -21.38 33.41 31.49
C LYS A 60 -22.36 32.43 30.81
N GLY A 61 -22.67 31.29 31.44
CA GLY A 61 -23.66 30.34 30.99
C GLY A 61 -23.21 29.35 29.90
N TYR A 62 -21.91 29.24 29.58
CA TYR A 62 -21.37 28.25 28.60
C TYR A 62 -20.26 27.37 29.20
N SER A 63 -20.02 26.22 28.61
CA SER A 63 -18.93 25.34 28.99
C SER A 63 -17.66 25.71 28.21
N GLU A 64 -16.62 26.12 28.93
CA GLU A 64 -15.31 26.43 28.33
C GLU A 64 -14.65 25.23 27.73
N GLY A 65 -14.76 24.07 28.40
CA GLY A 65 -14.23 22.80 27.89
C GLY A 65 -14.90 22.36 26.59
N TRP A 66 -16.22 22.46 26.52
CA TRP A 66 -16.97 22.14 25.30
C TRP A 66 -16.60 23.08 24.13
N VAL A 67 -16.51 24.38 24.40
CA VAL A 67 -16.06 25.36 23.40
C VAL A 67 -14.64 25.07 22.92
N LYS A 68 -13.75 24.66 23.83
CA LYS A 68 -12.39 24.22 23.46
C LYS A 68 -12.41 23.01 22.50
N THR A 69 -13.24 22.01 22.79
CA THR A 69 -13.41 20.84 21.91
C THR A 69 -13.93 21.25 20.53
N ILE A 70 -14.91 22.15 20.45
CA ILE A 70 -15.41 22.71 19.18
C ILE A 70 -14.27 23.39 18.41
N LYS A 71 -13.52 24.26 19.06
CA LYS A 71 -12.39 24.98 18.44
C LYS A 71 -11.33 24.01 17.92
N ASN A 72 -11.00 22.98 18.69
CA ASN A 72 -10.06 21.95 18.28
C ASN A 72 -10.56 21.18 17.05
N SER A 73 -11.85 20.79 17.05
CA SER A 73 -12.47 20.11 15.90
C SER A 73 -12.40 20.95 14.63
N ILE A 74 -12.73 22.24 14.74
CA ILE A 74 -12.66 23.18 13.61
C ILE A 74 -11.21 23.38 13.15
N ALA A 75 -10.26 23.54 14.07
CA ALA A 75 -8.88 23.86 13.73
C ALA A 75 -8.08 22.66 13.20
N GLN A 76 -8.29 21.47 13.76
CA GLN A 76 -7.44 20.31 13.52
C GLN A 76 -8.05 19.29 12.54
N ILE A 77 -9.38 19.28 12.39
CA ILE A 77 -10.08 18.27 11.59
C ILE A 77 -10.71 18.89 10.35
N ALA A 78 -11.56 19.89 10.50
CA ALA A 78 -12.36 20.41 9.41
C ALA A 78 -11.58 20.83 8.16
N PRO A 79 -10.40 21.48 8.23
CA PRO A 79 -9.65 21.88 7.02
C PRO A 79 -9.19 20.70 6.17
N HIS A 80 -8.96 19.54 6.79
CA HIS A 80 -8.46 18.34 6.13
C HIS A 80 -9.56 17.46 5.50
N TYR A 81 -10.82 17.64 5.92
CA TYR A 81 -11.96 16.82 5.51
C TYR A 81 -13.06 17.62 4.81
N THR A 82 -12.68 18.67 4.09
CA THR A 82 -13.63 19.47 3.27
C THR A 82 -13.86 18.78 1.91
N MET A 83 -15.06 18.96 1.36
CA MET A 83 -15.38 18.52 0.00
C MET A 83 -14.44 19.15 -1.04
N LYS A 84 -14.07 20.42 -0.82
CA LYS A 84 -13.12 21.10 -1.73
C LYS A 84 -11.80 20.34 -1.80
N ARG A 85 -11.19 20.01 -0.65
CA ARG A 85 -9.93 19.24 -0.63
C ARG A 85 -10.08 17.89 -1.29
N GLN A 86 -11.18 17.18 -1.04
CA GLN A 86 -11.46 15.88 -1.65
C GLN A 86 -11.57 15.99 -3.18
N LEU A 87 -12.30 17.00 -3.69
CA LEU A 87 -12.41 17.26 -5.12
C LEU A 87 -11.05 17.60 -5.76
N ASP A 88 -10.27 18.45 -5.10
CA ASP A 88 -8.92 18.80 -5.58
C ASP A 88 -8.02 17.56 -5.67
N ASP A 89 -8.08 16.68 -4.67
CA ASP A 89 -7.35 15.41 -4.66
C ASP A 89 -7.81 14.47 -5.79
N TYR A 90 -9.12 14.30 -5.97
CA TYR A 90 -9.66 13.45 -7.03
C TYR A 90 -9.34 14.00 -8.41
N PHE A 91 -9.47 15.32 -8.58
CA PHE A 91 -9.17 15.95 -9.85
C PHE A 91 -7.69 15.76 -10.23
N THR A 92 -6.77 16.04 -9.31
CA THR A 92 -5.33 15.98 -9.59
C THR A 92 -4.78 14.56 -9.64
N LYS A 93 -5.24 13.69 -8.73
CA LYS A 93 -4.69 12.33 -8.61
C LYS A 93 -5.29 11.35 -9.62
N PHE A 94 -6.56 11.55 -10.06
CA PHE A 94 -7.30 10.60 -10.89
C PHE A 94 -7.81 11.26 -12.17
N TYR A 95 -8.74 12.19 -12.11
CA TYR A 95 -9.49 12.64 -13.29
C TYR A 95 -8.62 13.26 -14.38
N CYS A 96 -7.66 14.11 -14.02
CA CYS A 96 -6.73 14.69 -15.02
C CYS A 96 -5.88 13.64 -15.71
N LYS A 97 -5.41 12.63 -14.95
CA LYS A 97 -4.60 11.54 -15.49
C LYS A 97 -5.41 10.66 -16.42
N GLU A 98 -6.62 10.29 -16.00
CA GLU A 98 -7.49 9.43 -16.79
C GLU A 98 -8.05 10.13 -18.02
N ALA A 99 -8.32 11.44 -17.98
CA ALA A 99 -8.71 12.21 -19.17
C ALA A 99 -7.58 12.23 -20.21
N LYS A 100 -6.32 12.43 -19.77
CA LYS A 100 -5.17 12.37 -20.66
C LYS A 100 -5.00 10.99 -21.27
N ARG A 101 -5.06 9.95 -20.43
CA ARG A 101 -4.97 8.56 -20.87
C ARG A 101 -6.08 8.20 -21.85
N HIS A 102 -7.30 8.60 -21.57
CA HIS A 102 -8.44 8.39 -22.48
C HIS A 102 -8.14 8.98 -23.87
N ALA A 103 -7.65 10.23 -23.92
CA ALA A 103 -7.32 10.86 -25.19
C ALA A 103 -6.24 10.09 -25.98
N GLU A 104 -5.24 9.54 -25.29
CA GLU A 104 -4.19 8.69 -25.90
C GLU A 104 -4.76 7.36 -26.45
N LEU A 105 -5.68 6.72 -25.68
CA LEU A 105 -6.25 5.42 -26.05
C LEU A 105 -7.23 5.51 -27.23
N VAL A 106 -8.00 6.59 -27.36
CA VAL A 106 -8.97 6.76 -28.46
C VAL A 106 -8.35 7.33 -29.75
N ALA A 107 -7.15 7.89 -29.65
CA ALA A 107 -6.45 8.45 -30.80
C ALA A 107 -6.21 7.39 -31.90
N ASN A 108 -6.18 7.81 -33.15
CA ASN A 108 -5.87 6.98 -34.32
C ASN A 108 -6.68 5.69 -34.37
N ASP A 109 -8.00 5.79 -34.22
CA ASP A 109 -8.91 4.64 -34.22
C ASP A 109 -8.53 3.58 -33.20
N TYR A 110 -8.26 4.01 -31.96
CA TYR A 110 -7.88 3.14 -30.82
C TYR A 110 -6.58 2.34 -31.04
N ALA A 111 -5.63 2.86 -31.84
CA ALA A 111 -4.41 2.13 -32.16
C ALA A 111 -3.66 1.67 -30.88
N LYS A 112 -3.51 2.57 -29.89
CA LYS A 112 -2.82 2.25 -28.63
C LYS A 112 -3.58 1.21 -27.79
N ALA A 113 -4.89 1.30 -27.76
CA ALA A 113 -5.71 0.31 -27.03
C ALA A 113 -5.60 -1.09 -27.66
N LYS A 114 -5.62 -1.16 -29.02
CA LYS A 114 -5.43 -2.41 -29.78
C LYS A 114 -4.05 -3.01 -29.55
N GLU A 115 -3.00 -2.17 -29.52
CA GLU A 115 -1.61 -2.58 -29.22
C GLU A 115 -1.50 -3.19 -27.81
N ILE A 116 -2.08 -2.54 -26.79
CA ILE A 116 -2.07 -3.04 -25.41
C ILE A 116 -2.83 -4.34 -25.30
N ALA A 117 -3.99 -4.48 -25.98
CA ALA A 117 -4.77 -5.71 -25.97
C ALA A 117 -3.98 -6.88 -26.58
N ALA A 118 -3.38 -6.69 -27.75
CA ALA A 118 -2.56 -7.71 -28.42
C ALA A 118 -1.34 -8.08 -27.54
N TRP A 119 -0.68 -7.11 -26.91
CA TRP A 119 0.41 -7.37 -25.97
C TRP A 119 -0.05 -8.20 -24.78
N LYS A 120 -1.22 -7.91 -24.19
CA LYS A 120 -1.78 -8.71 -23.08
C LYS A 120 -2.05 -10.15 -23.50
N GLU A 121 -2.61 -10.37 -24.69
CA GLU A 121 -2.86 -11.70 -25.24
C GLU A 121 -1.54 -12.47 -25.47
N GLU A 122 -0.53 -11.80 -26.04
CA GLU A 122 0.78 -12.43 -26.27
C GLU A 122 1.45 -12.84 -24.96
N VAL A 123 1.49 -11.94 -23.95
CA VAL A 123 2.07 -12.27 -22.65
C VAL A 123 1.29 -13.39 -21.97
N ALA A 124 -0.04 -13.34 -21.96
CA ALA A 124 -0.87 -14.39 -21.36
C ALA A 124 -0.60 -15.76 -21.97
N SER A 125 -0.45 -15.83 -23.30
CA SER A 125 -0.21 -17.09 -24.03
C SER A 125 1.16 -17.72 -23.74
N LYS A 126 2.15 -16.91 -23.35
CA LYS A 126 3.54 -17.34 -23.13
C LYS A 126 3.94 -17.36 -21.66
N TRP A 127 3.11 -16.83 -20.75
CA TRP A 127 3.46 -16.59 -19.35
C TRP A 127 3.98 -17.82 -18.63
N ASP A 128 3.32 -18.95 -18.79
CA ASP A 128 3.70 -20.20 -18.12
C ASP A 128 4.95 -20.85 -18.74
N ALA A 129 5.29 -20.49 -19.98
CA ALA A 129 6.46 -20.97 -20.68
C ALA A 129 7.75 -20.20 -20.35
N ILE A 130 7.66 -19.01 -19.70
CA ILE A 130 8.83 -18.24 -19.28
C ILE A 130 9.66 -19.09 -18.31
N GLU A 131 10.98 -19.09 -18.49
CA GLU A 131 11.89 -19.96 -17.73
C GLU A 131 13.01 -19.15 -17.07
N VAL A 132 13.22 -19.36 -15.78
CA VAL A 132 14.42 -18.88 -15.07
C VAL A 132 15.53 -19.91 -15.31
N VAL A 133 16.45 -19.56 -16.21
CA VAL A 133 17.52 -20.46 -16.68
C VAL A 133 18.62 -20.61 -15.63
N SER A 134 19.02 -19.52 -15.01
CA SER A 134 20.01 -19.53 -13.95
C SER A 134 19.81 -18.40 -12.95
N THR A 135 20.30 -18.63 -11.74
CA THR A 135 20.35 -17.66 -10.64
C THR A 135 21.74 -17.66 -10.04
N GLU A 136 22.38 -16.49 -10.02
CA GLU A 136 23.64 -16.30 -9.33
C GLU A 136 23.40 -15.45 -8.09
N LYS A 137 23.69 -16.02 -6.92
CA LYS A 137 23.60 -15.36 -5.61
C LYS A 137 24.99 -15.28 -5.02
N CYS A 138 25.32 -14.19 -4.32
CA CYS A 138 26.55 -14.15 -3.54
C CYS A 138 26.51 -15.19 -2.42
N GLU A 139 27.67 -15.73 -2.04
CA GLU A 139 27.80 -16.83 -1.04
C GLU A 139 27.14 -16.48 0.29
N ASN A 140 27.22 -15.24 0.73
CA ASN A 140 26.63 -14.79 2.00
C ASN A 140 25.10 -14.93 2.02
N ILE A 141 24.42 -14.64 0.90
CA ILE A 141 22.96 -14.85 0.79
C ILE A 141 22.62 -16.34 0.83
N VAL A 142 23.40 -17.16 0.14
CA VAL A 142 23.19 -18.63 0.10
C VAL A 142 23.34 -19.24 1.49
N ASN A 143 24.32 -18.77 2.26
CA ASN A 143 24.63 -19.26 3.60
C ASN A 143 23.81 -18.62 4.71
N GLY A 144 22.93 -17.66 4.40
CA GLY A 144 22.12 -16.92 5.37
C GLY A 144 22.92 -15.93 6.23
N ASN A 145 24.17 -15.63 5.89
CA ASN A 145 25.06 -14.72 6.60
C ASN A 145 24.88 -13.28 6.06
N ILE A 146 23.75 -12.68 6.36
CA ILE A 146 23.43 -11.32 5.93
C ILE A 146 23.96 -10.32 6.96
N GLU A 147 24.86 -9.45 6.52
CA GLU A 147 25.45 -8.39 7.33
C GLU A 147 24.77 -7.05 7.03
N SER A 148 24.54 -6.26 8.07
CA SER A 148 23.98 -4.90 7.94
C SER A 148 24.98 -3.97 7.22
N GLY A 149 24.48 -3.16 6.29
CA GLY A 149 25.27 -2.18 5.54
C GLY A 149 26.14 -2.77 4.42
N VAL A 150 26.10 -4.08 4.19
CA VAL A 150 26.78 -4.73 3.05
C VAL A 150 25.87 -4.72 1.84
N GLU A 151 26.42 -4.36 0.66
CA GLU A 151 25.70 -4.44 -0.62
C GLU A 151 25.81 -5.86 -1.19
N TYR A 152 24.64 -6.43 -1.52
CA TYR A 152 24.52 -7.76 -2.12
C TYR A 152 24.08 -7.61 -3.57
N THR A 153 24.66 -8.43 -4.45
CA THR A 153 24.28 -8.50 -5.86
C THR A 153 23.65 -9.85 -6.17
N ILE A 154 22.56 -9.81 -6.91
CA ILE A 154 21.84 -10.98 -7.43
C ILE A 154 21.65 -10.82 -8.91
N THR A 155 21.78 -11.93 -9.63
CA THR A 155 21.59 -12.01 -11.08
C THR A 155 20.69 -13.19 -11.44
N HIS A 156 19.70 -12.95 -12.32
CA HIS A 156 18.88 -13.99 -12.93
C HIS A 156 19.00 -13.94 -14.44
N VAL A 157 19.15 -15.09 -15.07
CA VAL A 157 19.00 -15.23 -16.52
C VAL A 157 17.64 -15.85 -16.80
N VAL A 158 16.83 -15.16 -17.58
CA VAL A 158 15.43 -15.55 -17.88
C VAL A 158 15.26 -15.66 -19.40
N ASP A 159 14.69 -16.78 -19.84
CA ASP A 159 14.21 -16.94 -21.21
C ASP A 159 12.77 -16.43 -21.29
N GLU A 160 12.59 -15.27 -21.90
CA GLU A 160 11.28 -14.61 -22.05
C GLU A 160 10.42 -15.19 -23.19
N LYS A 161 10.90 -16.24 -23.88
CA LYS A 161 10.17 -16.87 -24.98
C LYS A 161 9.70 -15.89 -26.09
N GLY A 162 10.50 -14.86 -26.33
CA GLY A 162 10.26 -13.86 -27.36
C GLY A 162 9.33 -12.72 -26.96
N LEU A 163 9.10 -12.50 -25.67
CA LEU A 163 8.26 -11.39 -25.18
C LEU A 163 8.94 -10.00 -25.21
N LYS A 164 10.23 -9.93 -25.52
CA LYS A 164 10.95 -8.68 -25.83
C LYS A 164 10.90 -7.63 -24.72
N ASP A 165 11.41 -7.91 -23.53
CA ASP A 165 11.42 -7.03 -22.36
C ASP A 165 10.02 -6.70 -21.81
N ALA A 166 9.10 -7.66 -21.93
CA ALA A 166 7.76 -7.53 -21.36
C ALA A 166 7.68 -7.97 -19.88
N ILE A 167 8.82 -8.35 -19.27
CA ILE A 167 8.89 -8.90 -17.93
C ILE A 167 9.67 -7.97 -17.03
N GLY A 168 9.13 -7.72 -15.84
CA GLY A 168 9.85 -7.12 -14.71
C GLY A 168 10.12 -8.16 -13.64
N ILE A 169 11.26 -8.05 -12.99
CA ILE A 169 11.62 -8.87 -11.82
C ILE A 169 11.98 -7.93 -10.67
N GLU A 170 11.63 -8.32 -9.47
CA GLU A 170 12.00 -7.58 -8.26
C GLU A 170 12.43 -8.54 -7.15
N VAL A 171 13.39 -8.08 -6.36
CA VAL A 171 13.82 -8.70 -5.12
C VAL A 171 12.90 -8.23 -4.01
N VAL A 172 12.29 -9.15 -3.28
CA VAL A 172 11.42 -8.87 -2.14
C VAL A 172 12.07 -9.41 -0.89
N ALA A 173 12.49 -8.52 0.00
CA ALA A 173 12.99 -8.89 1.31
C ALA A 173 11.86 -8.84 2.34
N LEU A 174 11.74 -9.89 3.13
CA LEU A 174 10.77 -10.04 4.20
C LEU A 174 11.48 -10.12 5.55
N HIS A 175 10.85 -9.60 6.58
CA HIS A 175 11.27 -9.77 7.96
C HIS A 175 10.07 -10.09 8.85
N LYS A 176 10.31 -10.60 10.05
CA LYS A 176 9.26 -10.77 11.06
C LYS A 176 9.15 -9.52 11.92
N ASN A 177 7.95 -9.00 12.08
CA ASN A 177 7.68 -7.91 13.01
C ASN A 177 7.68 -8.41 14.48
N SER A 178 7.45 -7.50 15.44
CA SER A 178 7.40 -7.82 16.88
C SER A 178 6.32 -8.85 17.26
N GLU A 179 5.32 -9.07 16.41
CA GLU A 179 4.24 -10.04 16.59
C GLU A 179 4.56 -11.39 15.91
N GLY A 180 5.75 -11.54 15.31
CA GLY A 180 6.16 -12.74 14.57
C GLY A 180 5.55 -12.87 13.17
N LYS A 181 4.82 -11.85 12.68
CA LYS A 181 4.20 -11.82 11.36
C LYS A 181 5.22 -11.40 10.30
N GLU A 182 5.26 -12.10 9.17
CA GLU A 182 6.07 -11.73 8.03
C GLU A 182 5.55 -10.43 7.39
N CYS A 183 6.44 -9.46 7.24
CA CYS A 183 6.19 -8.17 6.64
C CYS A 183 7.22 -7.88 5.56
N VAL A 184 6.83 -7.14 4.52
CA VAL A 184 7.76 -6.67 3.49
C VAL A 184 8.70 -5.63 4.11
N TYR A 185 10.00 -5.90 4.04
CA TYR A 185 11.05 -4.95 4.44
C TYR A 185 11.41 -4.02 3.29
N SER A 186 11.74 -4.59 2.13
CA SER A 186 12.09 -3.82 0.95
C SER A 186 11.67 -4.55 -0.33
N VAL A 187 11.47 -3.76 -1.40
CA VAL A 187 11.25 -4.26 -2.76
C VAL A 187 12.22 -3.50 -3.67
N THR A 188 13.12 -4.25 -4.30
CA THR A 188 14.15 -3.69 -5.19
C THR A 188 13.93 -4.20 -6.62
N PRO A 189 13.57 -3.33 -7.58
CA PRO A 189 13.49 -3.72 -8.98
C PRO A 189 14.84 -4.20 -9.51
N MET A 190 14.81 -5.23 -10.35
CA MET A 190 15.99 -5.68 -11.07
C MET A 190 16.06 -5.00 -12.45
N GLU A 191 17.27 -4.64 -12.85
CA GLU A 191 17.53 -4.02 -14.16
C GLU A 191 18.03 -5.06 -15.16
N VAL A 192 17.65 -4.92 -16.43
CA VAL A 192 18.21 -5.71 -17.52
C VAL A 192 19.62 -5.21 -17.83
N VAL A 193 20.62 -6.05 -17.53
CA VAL A 193 22.04 -5.71 -17.75
C VAL A 193 22.62 -6.36 -19.01
N LYS A 194 21.95 -7.39 -19.55
CA LYS A 194 22.36 -8.06 -20.77
C LYS A 194 21.14 -8.68 -21.47
N ASN A 195 21.16 -8.69 -22.81
CA ASN A 195 20.17 -9.34 -23.65
C ASN A 195 20.87 -10.12 -24.78
N GLU A 196 20.57 -11.40 -24.91
CA GLU A 196 21.06 -12.28 -25.95
C GLU A 196 19.89 -13.08 -26.56
N GLY A 197 19.19 -12.45 -27.50
CA GLY A 197 18.00 -13.04 -28.12
C GLY A 197 16.81 -13.08 -27.17
N ASN A 198 16.41 -14.28 -26.76
CA ASN A 198 15.32 -14.46 -25.78
C ASN A 198 15.80 -14.48 -24.33
N LEU A 199 17.13 -14.51 -24.11
CA LEU A 199 17.73 -14.57 -22.79
C LEU A 199 18.01 -13.15 -22.27
N TYR A 200 17.33 -12.79 -21.21
CA TYR A 200 17.51 -11.52 -20.51
C TYR A 200 18.21 -11.77 -19.17
N THR A 201 19.28 -11.02 -18.91
CA THR A 201 19.99 -11.07 -17.63
C THR A 201 19.52 -9.89 -16.80
N PHE A 202 18.87 -10.19 -15.69
CA PHE A 202 18.41 -9.22 -14.70
C PHE A 202 19.39 -9.18 -13.55
N ALA A 203 19.72 -7.98 -13.06
CA ALA A 203 20.56 -7.79 -11.89
C ALA A 203 19.96 -6.77 -10.94
N ALA A 204 20.16 -6.98 -9.64
CA ALA A 204 19.85 -6.00 -8.61
C ALA A 204 20.96 -5.95 -7.56
N LYS A 205 21.12 -4.75 -6.99
CA LYS A 205 21.92 -4.50 -5.81
C LYS A 205 21.03 -4.03 -4.67
N PHE A 206 21.18 -4.59 -3.50
CA PHE A 206 20.40 -4.24 -2.32
C PHE A 206 21.21 -4.44 -1.05
N SER A 207 20.81 -3.79 0.01
CA SER A 207 21.44 -3.88 1.34
C SER A 207 20.38 -3.96 2.42
N PHE A 208 20.80 -4.36 3.60
CA PHE A 208 19.99 -4.36 4.82
C PHE A 208 20.58 -3.38 5.82
N ASP A 209 19.79 -2.39 6.23
CA ASP A 209 20.25 -1.36 7.18
C ASP A 209 20.22 -1.85 8.65
N ASN A 210 19.43 -2.90 8.92
CA ASN A 210 19.23 -3.45 10.25
C ASN A 210 19.68 -4.92 10.32
N ALA A 211 20.18 -5.34 11.46
CA ALA A 211 20.38 -6.75 11.74
C ALA A 211 19.02 -7.45 11.97
N GLY A 212 18.88 -8.68 11.51
CA GLY A 212 17.65 -9.45 11.68
C GLY A 212 17.62 -10.71 10.84
N ASP A 213 16.53 -11.46 11.01
CA ASP A 213 16.24 -12.65 10.21
C ASP A 213 15.43 -12.22 8.97
N PHE A 214 16.07 -12.24 7.82
CA PHE A 214 15.49 -11.85 6.54
C PHE A 214 15.29 -13.06 5.64
N LYS A 215 14.18 -13.06 4.90
CA LYS A 215 13.95 -13.96 3.79
C LYS A 215 13.96 -13.16 2.49
N VAL A 216 14.61 -13.66 1.48
CA VAL A 216 14.66 -13.05 0.15
C VAL A 216 13.93 -13.96 -0.84
N ALA A 217 12.98 -13.39 -1.56
CA ALA A 217 12.25 -14.05 -2.64
C ALA A 217 12.24 -13.15 -3.88
N TYR A 218 11.98 -13.73 -5.03
CA TYR A 218 11.94 -13.01 -6.31
C TYR A 218 10.53 -13.07 -6.87
N ARG A 219 10.09 -11.94 -7.42
CA ARG A 219 8.76 -11.80 -7.99
C ARG A 219 8.87 -11.32 -9.43
N MET A 220 8.35 -12.11 -10.35
CA MET A 220 8.23 -11.79 -11.77
C MET A 220 6.83 -11.27 -12.07
N TYR A 221 6.72 -10.25 -12.92
CA TYR A 221 5.44 -9.63 -13.33
C TYR A 221 5.54 -9.08 -14.76
N PRO A 222 4.43 -8.94 -15.51
CA PRO A 222 4.42 -8.27 -16.79
C PRO A 222 4.72 -6.78 -16.65
N LYS A 223 5.59 -6.25 -17.51
CA LYS A 223 6.03 -4.86 -17.52
C LYS A 223 5.67 -4.19 -18.84
N ASN A 224 4.87 -3.13 -18.77
CA ASN A 224 4.54 -2.29 -19.93
C ASN A 224 4.21 -0.88 -19.44
N GLU A 225 4.92 0.12 -19.97
CA GLU A 225 4.72 1.53 -19.60
C GLU A 225 3.35 2.08 -20.00
N ALA A 226 2.68 1.45 -20.95
CA ALA A 226 1.34 1.82 -21.35
C ALA A 226 0.25 1.38 -20.35
N LEU A 227 0.56 0.54 -19.37
CA LEU A 227 -0.36 0.20 -18.29
C LEU A 227 -0.40 1.35 -17.26
N PRO A 228 -1.57 1.79 -16.77
CA PRO A 228 -1.68 2.82 -15.75
C PRO A 228 -1.12 2.35 -14.40
N HIS A 229 -1.26 1.06 -14.14
CA HIS A 229 -0.73 0.37 -12.98
C HIS A 229 -0.52 -1.11 -13.31
N ARG A 230 0.49 -1.74 -12.72
CA ARG A 230 0.77 -3.16 -12.97
C ARG A 230 -0.38 -4.10 -12.57
N GLN A 231 -1.27 -3.68 -11.65
CA GLN A 231 -2.47 -4.44 -11.29
C GLN A 231 -3.53 -4.49 -12.40
N ASP A 232 -3.43 -3.69 -13.46
CA ASP A 232 -4.31 -3.79 -14.63
C ASP A 232 -4.08 -5.07 -15.44
N PHE A 233 -2.97 -5.76 -15.16
CA PHE A 233 -2.66 -7.06 -15.76
C PHE A 233 -1.96 -7.94 -14.71
N CYS A 234 -2.74 -8.61 -13.88
CA CYS A 234 -2.37 -9.21 -12.60
C CYS A 234 -1.66 -10.57 -12.70
N TYR A 235 -0.71 -10.74 -13.63
CA TYR A 235 0.14 -11.91 -13.61
C TYR A 235 1.29 -11.71 -12.63
N VAL A 236 1.53 -12.71 -11.78
CA VAL A 236 2.64 -12.73 -10.82
C VAL A 236 3.15 -14.15 -10.67
N ARG A 237 4.46 -14.35 -10.70
CA ARG A 237 5.09 -15.61 -10.37
C ARG A 237 6.24 -15.40 -9.41
N TRP A 238 6.20 -16.14 -8.29
CA TRP A 238 7.27 -16.17 -7.30
C TRP A 238 8.23 -17.29 -7.61
N PHE A 239 9.51 -17.04 -7.36
CA PHE A 239 10.57 -18.06 -7.48
C PHE A 239 11.71 -17.74 -6.48
N ASN A 240 12.59 -18.73 -6.23
CA ASN A 240 13.69 -18.64 -5.26
C ASN A 240 15.03 -18.89 -5.93
#